data_4e23e5b32c259f208d46176f90456fff
#
_entry.id   4e23e5b32c259f208d46176f90456fff
#
_cell.length_a   1.000
_cell.length_b   1.000
_cell.length_c   1.000
_cell.angle_alpha   90.00
_cell.angle_beta   90.00
_cell.angle_gamma   90.00
#
_symmetry.space_group_name_H-M   'P 1'
#
loop_
_entity.id
_entity.type
_entity.pdbx_description
1 polymer ?
#
loop_
_entity_poly.entity_id
_entity_poly.type
_entity_poly.pdbx_seq_one_letter_code
_entity_poly.pdbx_strand_id
1 'polypeptide(L)'
;MNDSAIFTLIEEERQRQLKGIELIASENFVSEEVMKAMGSCMTNKYAEGYPGKRYYGGCEVVDKSEQLAIDRIKQLFGAEWANVQPHSGAQANMAVLLACLNPGDTFMGLNLAHGGHLSHGSAVNSSGILYHAIDYNVREDTGRVDYDQMEQRALEHKPKLIIAGGSAYSREWDYKRIREIADKIGAIFLVDMAHPAGLIAAGLLENPVKYAHIVTSTTHKTLRGPRGGVILMGKDFDNPWGKTTPKGEIKKMSALLDSAVFPGVQGGPLEHVIAAKAVAFYEALQPSFKEYGLQVKKNAQAMAEAFVRRGYGVVSGGTDNHCMLIDLRGKFPELTGKVAEKALVAADITVNKNMVPFDSRSAFQTSGIRVGTPAITTRGVKEDKMEYIVSLIDRVLSAPEDEAVIAAVRKEVNEMMSAYPIFAW
;
A
#
# COMPACT_ATOMS: atom_id res chain seq x y z
N MET A 1 30.72 -4.07 -22.47
CA MET A 1 31.26 -3.51 -21.21
C MET A 1 30.21 -3.79 -20.14
N ASN A 2 30.50 -4.57 -19.12
CA ASN A 2 29.58 -4.81 -18.01
C ASN A 2 29.91 -3.83 -16.89
N ASP A 3 28.90 -3.11 -16.40
CA ASP A 3 29.02 -2.31 -15.18
C ASP A 3 29.03 -3.26 -13.96
N SER A 4 30.21 -3.76 -13.60
CA SER A 4 30.37 -4.72 -12.51
C SER A 4 29.97 -4.15 -11.15
N ALA A 5 30.06 -2.84 -10.96
CA ALA A 5 29.74 -2.20 -9.69
C ALA A 5 28.25 -2.31 -9.36
N ILE A 6 27.36 -1.93 -10.30
CA ILE A 6 25.92 -2.02 -10.05
C ILE A 6 25.43 -3.46 -9.97
N PHE A 7 25.98 -4.39 -10.78
CA PHE A 7 25.58 -5.79 -10.72
C PHE A 7 26.07 -6.49 -9.44
N THR A 8 27.20 -6.06 -8.86
CA THR A 8 27.61 -6.50 -7.52
C THR A 8 26.58 -6.07 -6.46
N LEU A 9 26.15 -4.81 -6.48
CA LEU A 9 25.13 -4.32 -5.53
C LEU A 9 23.78 -5.02 -5.69
N ILE A 10 23.38 -5.34 -6.92
CA ILE A 10 22.17 -6.13 -7.18
C ILE A 10 22.30 -7.54 -6.57
N GLU A 11 23.46 -8.18 -6.68
CA GLU A 11 23.68 -9.49 -6.07
C GLU A 11 23.76 -9.41 -4.53
N GLU A 12 24.35 -8.37 -3.97
CA GLU A 12 24.33 -8.11 -2.52
C GLU A 12 22.89 -7.97 -1.99
N GLU A 13 22.05 -7.19 -2.68
CA GLU A 13 20.62 -7.06 -2.31
C GLU A 13 19.86 -8.37 -2.48
N ARG A 14 20.15 -9.13 -3.54
CA ARG A 14 19.60 -10.48 -3.72
C ARG A 14 19.94 -11.39 -2.55
N GLN A 15 21.19 -11.37 -2.09
CA GLN A 15 21.65 -12.14 -0.93
C GLN A 15 20.96 -11.67 0.37
N ARG A 16 20.76 -10.36 0.56
CA ARG A 16 20.03 -9.81 1.69
C ARG A 16 18.59 -10.36 1.73
N GLN A 17 17.89 -10.32 0.59
CA GLN A 17 16.52 -10.82 0.48
C GLN A 17 16.43 -12.34 0.71
N LEU A 18 17.40 -13.11 0.24
CA LEU A 18 17.45 -14.57 0.44
C LEU A 18 17.58 -14.95 1.92
N LYS A 19 18.43 -14.23 2.67
CA LYS A 19 18.85 -14.59 4.03
C LYS A 19 17.88 -14.10 5.11
N GLY A 20 17.25 -12.93 4.91
CA GLY A 20 16.49 -12.25 5.94
C GLY A 20 15.00 -12.64 5.99
N ILE A 21 14.38 -12.37 7.15
CA ILE A 21 12.93 -12.36 7.33
C ILE A 21 12.42 -10.96 6.97
N GLU A 22 11.62 -10.83 5.90
CA GLU A 22 11.03 -9.59 5.48
C GLU A 22 9.63 -9.41 6.06
N LEU A 23 9.47 -8.44 6.96
CA LEU A 23 8.22 -8.11 7.64
C LEU A 23 7.74 -6.68 7.39
N ILE A 24 8.34 -5.94 6.46
CA ILE A 24 7.79 -4.66 6.05
C ILE A 24 6.45 -4.91 5.38
N ALA A 25 5.37 -4.39 5.96
CA ALA A 25 3.99 -4.66 5.53
C ALA A 25 3.68 -4.20 4.10
N SER A 26 4.49 -3.32 3.53
CA SER A 26 4.37 -2.79 2.17
C SER A 26 5.30 -3.46 1.16
N GLU A 27 6.03 -4.51 1.54
CA GLU A 27 6.91 -5.26 0.66
C GLU A 27 6.37 -6.66 0.35
N ASN A 28 6.78 -7.18 -0.81
CA ASN A 28 6.45 -8.52 -1.27
C ASN A 28 7.48 -8.97 -2.31
N PHE A 29 7.48 -10.27 -2.62
CA PHE A 29 8.30 -10.84 -3.69
C PHE A 29 7.42 -11.14 -4.89
N VAL A 30 7.81 -10.61 -6.05
CA VAL A 30 7.11 -10.85 -7.31
C VAL A 30 7.52 -12.17 -7.95
N SER A 31 6.71 -12.66 -8.89
CA SER A 31 7.04 -13.84 -9.68
C SER A 31 8.16 -13.59 -10.70
N GLU A 32 8.74 -14.66 -11.21
CA GLU A 32 9.70 -14.61 -12.33
C GLU A 32 9.09 -13.92 -13.56
N GLU A 33 7.83 -14.17 -13.86
CA GLU A 33 7.13 -13.61 -15.03
C GLU A 33 6.96 -12.08 -14.89
N VAL A 34 6.70 -11.58 -13.68
CA VAL A 34 6.68 -10.14 -13.41
C VAL A 34 8.08 -9.54 -13.62
N MET A 35 9.14 -10.20 -13.14
CA MET A 35 10.53 -9.75 -13.33
C MET A 35 10.92 -9.75 -14.82
N LYS A 36 10.55 -10.77 -15.58
CA LYS A 36 10.78 -10.84 -17.04
C LYS A 36 10.08 -9.71 -17.78
N ALA A 37 8.83 -9.41 -17.42
CA ALA A 37 8.10 -8.29 -18.02
C ALA A 37 8.76 -6.94 -17.71
N MET A 38 9.24 -6.74 -16.48
CA MET A 38 9.97 -5.52 -16.05
C MET A 38 11.27 -5.32 -16.83
N GLY A 39 12.00 -6.38 -17.15
CA GLY A 39 13.25 -6.36 -17.92
C GLY A 39 13.06 -6.47 -19.45
N SER A 40 11.84 -6.32 -19.96
CA SER A 40 11.54 -6.53 -21.37
C SER A 40 11.87 -5.32 -22.25
N CYS A 41 11.80 -5.53 -23.58
CA CYS A 41 11.98 -4.47 -24.60
C CYS A 41 10.92 -3.35 -24.53
N MET A 42 9.81 -3.55 -23.79
CA MET A 42 8.81 -2.54 -23.52
C MET A 42 9.41 -1.29 -22.83
N THR A 43 10.56 -1.42 -22.17
CA THR A 43 11.28 -0.30 -21.55
C THR A 43 11.73 0.77 -22.57
N ASN A 44 11.86 0.40 -23.85
CA ASN A 44 12.36 1.30 -24.89
C ASN A 44 11.25 2.18 -25.50
N LYS A 45 9.95 1.87 -25.24
CA LYS A 45 8.84 2.51 -25.95
C LYS A 45 8.34 3.77 -25.25
N TYR A 46 8.26 4.86 -25.99
CA TYR A 46 7.65 6.13 -25.58
C TYR A 46 6.21 6.20 -26.10
N ALA A 47 5.22 6.35 -25.20
CA ALA A 47 3.80 6.17 -25.55
C ALA A 47 2.87 7.17 -24.84
N GLU A 48 3.20 8.48 -24.87
CA GLU A 48 2.31 9.52 -24.31
C GLU A 48 0.90 9.44 -24.91
N GLY A 49 -0.10 9.66 -24.07
CA GLY A 49 -1.50 9.49 -24.39
C GLY A 49 -2.05 8.15 -23.86
N TYR A 50 -3.11 7.66 -24.48
CA TYR A 50 -3.83 6.47 -24.07
C TYR A 50 -4.02 5.51 -25.24
N PRO A 51 -4.37 4.23 -25.05
CA PRO A 51 -4.62 3.28 -26.13
C PRO A 51 -5.53 3.86 -27.22
N GLY A 52 -5.09 3.80 -28.47
CA GLY A 52 -5.79 4.36 -29.62
C GLY A 52 -5.77 5.89 -29.74
N LYS A 53 -5.16 6.61 -28.79
CA LYS A 53 -5.06 8.07 -28.75
C LYS A 53 -3.66 8.52 -28.31
N ARG A 54 -2.62 8.00 -28.95
CA ARG A 54 -1.23 8.32 -28.64
C ARG A 54 -0.74 9.55 -29.41
N TYR A 55 0.23 10.23 -28.81
CA TYR A 55 0.95 11.33 -29.46
C TYR A 55 2.10 10.84 -30.35
N TYR A 56 2.49 9.57 -30.25
CA TYR A 56 3.61 8.95 -30.96
C TYR A 56 3.13 7.76 -31.79
N GLY A 57 3.83 7.51 -32.93
CA GLY A 57 3.61 6.32 -33.74
C GLY A 57 4.22 5.05 -33.15
N GLY A 58 3.88 3.89 -33.70
CA GLY A 58 4.42 2.58 -33.32
C GLY A 58 3.92 2.11 -31.95
N CYS A 59 2.69 2.48 -31.55
CA CYS A 59 2.12 2.15 -30.26
C CYS A 59 1.11 0.97 -30.31
N GLU A 60 0.87 0.40 -31.47
CA GLU A 60 -0.17 -0.61 -31.71
C GLU A 60 0.02 -1.89 -30.85
N VAL A 61 1.26 -2.19 -30.42
CA VAL A 61 1.55 -3.33 -29.56
C VAL A 61 1.39 -2.95 -28.09
N VAL A 62 1.95 -1.82 -27.67
CA VAL A 62 1.82 -1.35 -26.28
C VAL A 62 0.39 -0.96 -25.95
N ASP A 63 -0.41 -0.51 -26.92
CA ASP A 63 -1.85 -0.29 -26.75
C ASP A 63 -2.57 -1.58 -26.31
N LYS A 64 -2.22 -2.71 -26.91
CA LYS A 64 -2.76 -4.02 -26.54
C LYS A 64 -2.31 -4.44 -25.15
N SER A 65 -1.05 -4.18 -24.82
CA SER A 65 -0.49 -4.47 -23.50
C SER A 65 -1.17 -3.65 -22.39
N GLU A 66 -1.33 -2.35 -22.60
CA GLU A 66 -2.02 -1.47 -21.66
C GLU A 66 -3.50 -1.82 -21.53
N GLN A 67 -4.18 -2.07 -22.66
CA GLN A 67 -5.58 -2.50 -22.64
C GLN A 67 -5.77 -3.81 -21.87
N LEU A 68 -4.86 -4.77 -22.02
CA LEU A 68 -4.89 -6.03 -21.28
C LEU A 68 -4.75 -5.81 -19.76
N ALA A 69 -3.88 -4.88 -19.34
CA ALA A 69 -3.76 -4.50 -17.93
C ALA A 69 -5.04 -3.86 -17.41
N ILE A 70 -5.65 -2.94 -18.19
CA ILE A 70 -6.93 -2.29 -17.87
C ILE A 70 -8.05 -3.34 -17.72
N ASP A 71 -8.18 -4.26 -18.65
CA ASP A 71 -9.25 -5.26 -18.64
C ASP A 71 -9.11 -6.20 -17.43
N ARG A 72 -7.90 -6.65 -17.12
CA ARG A 72 -7.62 -7.52 -15.99
C ARG A 72 -7.88 -6.86 -14.64
N ILE A 73 -7.45 -5.61 -14.46
CA ILE A 73 -7.69 -4.91 -13.19
C ILE A 73 -9.18 -4.59 -12.99
N LYS A 74 -9.90 -4.26 -14.07
CA LYS A 74 -11.35 -4.08 -14.05
C LYS A 74 -12.06 -5.37 -13.64
N GLN A 75 -11.68 -6.49 -14.22
CA GLN A 75 -12.20 -7.82 -13.86
C GLN A 75 -11.92 -8.15 -12.39
N LEU A 76 -10.70 -7.87 -11.93
CA LEU A 76 -10.24 -8.22 -10.59
C LEU A 76 -11.04 -7.52 -9.48
N PHE A 77 -11.43 -6.26 -9.69
CA PHE A 77 -12.15 -5.46 -8.69
C PHE A 77 -13.61 -5.16 -9.06
N GLY A 78 -14.09 -5.61 -10.21
CA GLY A 78 -15.46 -5.30 -10.68
C GLY A 78 -15.61 -3.81 -11.01
N ALA A 79 -14.57 -3.16 -11.51
CA ALA A 79 -14.58 -1.75 -11.89
C ALA A 79 -15.09 -1.56 -13.33
N GLU A 80 -15.82 -0.45 -13.57
CA GLU A 80 -16.25 -0.06 -14.92
C GLU A 80 -15.11 0.64 -15.68
N TRP A 81 -14.28 1.41 -14.97
CA TRP A 81 -13.17 2.16 -15.53
C TRP A 81 -11.90 2.01 -14.71
N ALA A 82 -10.74 2.02 -15.39
CA ALA A 82 -9.43 1.95 -14.77
C ALA A 82 -8.39 2.75 -15.57
N ASN A 83 -7.44 3.37 -14.84
CA ASN A 83 -6.20 3.92 -15.38
C ASN A 83 -5.01 3.21 -14.73
N VAL A 84 -4.16 2.60 -15.56
CA VAL A 84 -3.01 1.79 -15.12
C VAL A 84 -1.67 2.52 -15.29
N GLN A 85 -1.69 3.77 -15.74
CA GLN A 85 -0.47 4.54 -16.01
C GLN A 85 0.21 5.15 -14.76
N PRO A 86 -0.44 5.41 -13.59
CA PRO A 86 0.27 5.98 -12.45
C PRO A 86 1.53 5.21 -12.12
N HIS A 87 2.68 5.93 -12.00
CA HIS A 87 3.99 5.35 -11.70
C HIS A 87 4.08 4.86 -10.25
N SER A 88 3.26 5.41 -9.36
CA SER A 88 3.17 5.03 -7.95
C SER A 88 1.77 5.31 -7.39
N GLY A 89 1.47 4.76 -6.21
CA GLY A 89 0.24 5.09 -5.48
C GLY A 89 0.17 6.58 -5.10
N ALA A 90 1.30 7.20 -4.75
CA ALA A 90 1.36 8.62 -4.45
C ALA A 90 0.99 9.48 -5.66
N GLN A 91 1.43 9.12 -6.87
CA GLN A 91 1.04 9.81 -8.11
C GLN A 91 -0.41 9.54 -8.50
N ALA A 92 -0.94 8.34 -8.23
CA ALA A 92 -2.36 8.06 -8.38
C ALA A 92 -3.21 8.97 -7.47
N ASN A 93 -2.85 9.09 -6.19
CA ASN A 93 -3.53 9.99 -5.25
C ASN A 93 -3.40 11.45 -5.70
N MET A 94 -2.20 11.88 -6.12
CA MET A 94 -1.97 13.25 -6.60
C MET A 94 -2.82 13.58 -7.83
N ALA A 95 -2.96 12.65 -8.78
CA ALA A 95 -3.81 12.82 -9.95
C ALA A 95 -5.29 12.97 -9.57
N VAL A 96 -5.76 12.18 -8.59
CA VAL A 96 -7.14 12.31 -8.08
C VAL A 96 -7.34 13.67 -7.40
N LEU A 97 -6.42 14.09 -6.54
CA LEU A 97 -6.49 15.40 -5.88
C LEU A 97 -6.50 16.53 -6.91
N LEU A 98 -5.63 16.47 -7.92
CA LEU A 98 -5.56 17.46 -9.02
C LEU A 98 -6.86 17.51 -9.86
N ALA A 99 -7.50 16.37 -10.09
CA ALA A 99 -8.76 16.29 -10.82
C ALA A 99 -9.92 16.89 -10.03
N CYS A 100 -9.94 16.68 -8.71
CA CYS A 100 -11.07 16.97 -7.84
C CYS A 100 -10.98 18.30 -7.11
N LEU A 101 -9.78 18.85 -6.89
CA LEU A 101 -9.53 20.00 -6.01
C LEU A 101 -8.78 21.11 -6.75
N ASN A 102 -9.01 22.35 -6.32
CA ASN A 102 -8.14 23.48 -6.63
C ASN A 102 -7.15 23.69 -5.48
N PRO A 103 -5.96 24.28 -5.72
CA PRO A 103 -5.04 24.65 -4.65
C PRO A 103 -5.74 25.44 -3.55
N GLY A 104 -5.50 25.05 -2.29
CA GLY A 104 -6.15 25.62 -1.11
C GLY A 104 -7.51 25.01 -0.74
N ASP A 105 -8.11 24.17 -1.59
CA ASP A 105 -9.34 23.45 -1.22
C ASP A 105 -9.10 22.49 -0.06
N THR A 106 -10.15 22.29 0.76
CA THR A 106 -10.09 21.40 1.92
C THR A 106 -10.42 19.97 1.53
N PHE A 107 -9.61 19.03 2.02
CA PHE A 107 -9.93 17.59 2.03
C PHE A 107 -9.62 16.97 3.38
N MET A 108 -10.15 15.76 3.63
CA MET A 108 -10.00 15.04 4.89
C MET A 108 -9.34 13.69 4.69
N GLY A 109 -8.39 13.31 5.57
CA GLY A 109 -7.71 12.01 5.56
C GLY A 109 -7.44 11.49 6.97
N LEU A 110 -7.03 10.21 7.09
CA LEU A 110 -6.60 9.66 8.37
C LEU A 110 -5.29 10.31 8.81
N ASN A 111 -5.24 10.75 10.07
CA ASN A 111 -4.04 11.32 10.68
C ASN A 111 -2.82 10.41 10.50
N LEU A 112 -1.70 10.99 10.07
CA LEU A 112 -0.45 10.24 9.80
C LEU A 112 0.03 9.47 11.04
N ALA A 113 -0.04 10.08 12.23
CA ALA A 113 0.35 9.45 13.49
C ALA A 113 -0.60 8.30 13.89
N HIS A 114 -1.80 8.26 13.34
CA HIS A 114 -2.81 7.24 13.60
C HIS A 114 -2.88 6.17 12.49
N GLY A 115 -1.88 6.12 11.63
CA GLY A 115 -1.75 5.12 10.58
C GLY A 115 -2.10 5.58 9.16
N GLY A 116 -2.31 6.89 8.94
CA GLY A 116 -2.50 7.47 7.62
C GLY A 116 -1.28 7.32 6.70
N HIS A 117 -1.41 7.80 5.47
CA HIS A 117 -0.31 7.83 4.49
C HIS A 117 0.15 9.27 4.23
N LEU A 118 1.43 9.44 3.88
CA LEU A 118 2.00 10.78 3.60
C LEU A 118 1.18 11.56 2.54
N SER A 119 0.70 10.88 1.49
CA SER A 119 -0.11 11.50 0.43
C SER A 119 -1.56 11.80 0.83
N HIS A 120 -1.92 11.59 2.10
CA HIS A 120 -3.24 11.93 2.65
C HIS A 120 -3.22 13.24 3.46
N GLY A 121 -2.30 14.17 3.15
CA GLY A 121 -2.30 15.51 3.73
C GLY A 121 -1.10 15.85 4.62
N SER A 122 -0.05 15.01 4.63
CA SER A 122 1.17 15.36 5.36
C SER A 122 1.76 16.69 4.86
N ALA A 123 2.13 17.56 5.79
CA ALA A 123 2.68 18.90 5.50
C ALA A 123 3.97 18.88 4.64
N VAL A 124 4.69 17.77 4.63
CA VAL A 124 5.89 17.58 3.80
C VAL A 124 5.59 16.95 2.44
N ASN A 125 4.34 16.58 2.18
CA ASN A 125 3.89 15.98 0.91
C ASN A 125 3.14 17.03 0.09
N SER A 126 3.17 16.90 -1.24
CA SER A 126 2.44 17.80 -2.14
C SER A 126 0.95 17.93 -1.79
N SER A 127 0.33 16.88 -1.23
CA SER A 127 -1.05 16.93 -0.78
C SER A 127 -1.29 17.93 0.36
N GLY A 128 -0.38 18.00 1.33
CA GLY A 128 -0.49 18.99 2.43
C GLY A 128 0.11 20.37 2.09
N ILE A 129 0.95 20.47 1.04
CA ILE A 129 1.52 21.72 0.56
C ILE A 129 0.52 22.50 -0.30
N LEU A 130 -0.20 21.82 -1.18
CA LEU A 130 -1.09 22.43 -2.17
C LEU A 130 -2.52 22.62 -1.65
N TYR A 131 -2.97 21.77 -0.75
CA TYR A 131 -4.35 21.73 -0.27
C TYR A 131 -4.41 21.88 1.25
N HIS A 132 -5.58 22.28 1.74
CA HIS A 132 -5.85 22.35 3.17
C HIS A 132 -6.32 20.97 3.67
N ALA A 133 -5.39 20.21 4.25
CA ALA A 133 -5.69 18.89 4.79
C ALA A 133 -6.20 19.02 6.24
N ILE A 134 -7.35 18.38 6.52
CA ILE A 134 -7.83 18.14 7.88
C ILE A 134 -7.82 16.63 8.13
N ASP A 135 -7.64 16.24 9.38
CA ASP A 135 -7.55 14.81 9.73
C ASP A 135 -8.74 14.34 10.56
N TYR A 136 -9.03 13.04 10.46
CA TYR A 136 -9.78 12.30 11.43
C TYR A 136 -8.87 11.27 12.10
N ASN A 137 -9.30 10.75 13.26
CA ASN A 137 -8.46 9.97 14.14
C ASN A 137 -9.01 8.57 14.37
N VAL A 138 -8.22 7.74 15.02
CA VAL A 138 -8.71 6.55 15.70
C VAL A 138 -9.11 6.90 17.14
N ARG A 139 -9.99 6.11 17.73
CA ARG A 139 -10.36 6.21 19.16
C ARG A 139 -9.19 5.71 20.02
N GLU A 140 -8.97 6.39 21.13
CA GLU A 140 -7.89 6.04 22.04
C GLU A 140 -8.13 4.68 22.73
N ASP A 141 -9.37 4.40 23.10
CA ASP A 141 -9.77 3.19 23.81
C ASP A 141 -9.70 1.92 22.96
N THR A 142 -9.95 2.04 21.64
CA THR A 142 -10.07 0.86 20.75
C THR A 142 -9.01 0.80 19.66
N GLY A 143 -8.31 1.89 19.37
CA GLY A 143 -7.42 1.99 18.21
C GLY A 143 -8.13 1.85 16.86
N ARG A 144 -9.46 1.95 16.82
CA ARG A 144 -10.29 1.88 15.60
C ARG A 144 -10.70 3.27 15.15
N VAL A 145 -10.93 3.43 13.84
CA VAL A 145 -11.37 4.71 13.26
C VAL A 145 -12.61 5.24 13.99
N ASP A 146 -12.55 6.51 14.39
CA ASP A 146 -13.64 7.23 15.00
C ASP A 146 -14.56 7.84 13.93
N TYR A 147 -15.56 7.06 13.51
CA TYR A 147 -16.50 7.51 12.47
C TYR A 147 -17.42 8.63 12.94
N ASP A 148 -17.68 8.75 14.24
CA ASP A 148 -18.50 9.84 14.80
C ASP A 148 -17.72 11.15 14.75
N GLN A 149 -16.44 11.13 15.14
CA GLN A 149 -15.55 12.29 14.99
C GLN A 149 -15.39 12.65 13.50
N MET A 150 -15.21 11.66 12.62
CA MET A 150 -15.13 11.88 11.18
C MET A 150 -16.36 12.63 10.66
N GLU A 151 -17.57 12.21 11.03
CA GLU A 151 -18.80 12.85 10.63
C GLU A 151 -18.92 14.28 11.17
N GLN A 152 -18.63 14.48 12.45
CA GLN A 152 -18.62 15.81 13.07
C GLN A 152 -17.68 16.77 12.35
N ARG A 153 -16.44 16.36 12.11
CA ARG A 153 -15.44 17.17 11.41
C ARG A 153 -15.81 17.42 9.94
N ALA A 154 -16.43 16.43 9.28
CA ALA A 154 -16.91 16.59 7.92
C ALA A 154 -18.03 17.65 7.82
N LEU A 155 -18.96 17.67 8.76
CA LEU A 155 -20.03 18.68 8.82
C LEU A 155 -19.52 20.06 9.15
N GLU A 156 -18.52 20.16 10.04
CA GLU A 156 -17.89 21.43 10.45
C GLU A 156 -17.06 22.06 9.31
N HIS A 157 -16.17 21.28 8.70
CA HIS A 157 -15.18 21.81 7.74
C HIS A 157 -15.61 21.66 6.27
N LYS A 158 -16.64 20.87 5.99
CA LYS A 158 -17.19 20.61 4.64
C LYS A 158 -16.09 20.36 3.59
N PRO A 159 -15.20 19.36 3.80
CA PRO A 159 -14.16 19.02 2.82
C PRO A 159 -14.79 18.62 1.50
N LYS A 160 -14.14 18.97 0.39
CA LYS A 160 -14.60 18.58 -0.97
C LYS A 160 -14.28 17.12 -1.29
N LEU A 161 -13.38 16.51 -0.54
CA LEU A 161 -12.96 15.12 -0.72
C LEU A 161 -12.62 14.50 0.64
N ILE A 162 -13.04 13.24 0.85
CA ILE A 162 -12.67 12.42 2.00
C ILE A 162 -11.87 11.22 1.49
N ILE A 163 -10.70 10.97 2.11
CA ILE A 163 -9.85 9.81 1.82
C ILE A 163 -9.98 8.80 2.95
N ALA A 164 -10.38 7.56 2.63
CA ALA A 164 -10.19 6.41 3.50
C ALA A 164 -9.02 5.58 3.02
N GLY A 165 -8.27 5.04 3.95
CA GLY A 165 -7.08 4.23 3.70
C GLY A 165 -5.99 4.53 4.71
N GLY A 166 -5.09 3.58 4.91
CA GLY A 166 -4.02 3.73 5.88
C GLY A 166 -2.86 2.79 5.62
N SER A 167 -1.67 3.23 6.05
CA SER A 167 -0.42 2.47 5.95
C SER A 167 -0.21 1.53 7.14
N ALA A 168 -0.80 1.83 8.30
CA ALA A 168 -0.62 1.09 9.54
C ALA A 168 -1.95 0.81 10.26
N TYR A 169 -3.06 0.83 9.55
CA TYR A 169 -4.37 0.50 10.10
C TYR A 169 -4.69 -0.99 9.87
N SER A 170 -4.89 -1.72 10.96
CA SER A 170 -4.97 -3.19 10.95
C SER A 170 -6.39 -3.75 10.84
N ARG A 171 -7.42 -2.88 10.82
CA ARG A 171 -8.83 -3.30 10.82
C ARG A 171 -9.52 -3.01 9.50
N GLU A 172 -10.67 -3.64 9.30
CA GLU A 172 -11.54 -3.32 8.16
C GLU A 172 -12.14 -1.92 8.28
N TRP A 173 -12.46 -1.33 7.15
CA TRP A 173 -13.08 -0.02 7.02
C TRP A 173 -14.58 -0.17 6.81
N ASP A 174 -15.38 0.67 7.46
CA ASP A 174 -16.80 0.81 7.13
C ASP A 174 -16.98 1.79 5.96
N TYR A 175 -16.73 1.29 4.76
CA TYR A 175 -16.83 2.10 3.54
C TYR A 175 -18.23 2.65 3.31
N LYS A 176 -19.26 1.90 3.71
CA LYS A 176 -20.67 2.33 3.59
C LYS A 176 -20.90 3.58 4.44
N ARG A 177 -20.51 3.56 5.71
CA ARG A 177 -20.66 4.70 6.61
C ARG A 177 -19.88 5.93 6.14
N ILE A 178 -18.66 5.74 5.65
CA ILE A 178 -17.87 6.87 5.11
C ILE A 178 -18.55 7.44 3.86
N ARG A 179 -19.12 6.61 3.00
CA ARG A 179 -19.89 7.06 1.84
C ARG A 179 -21.11 7.89 2.28
N GLU A 180 -21.85 7.46 3.28
CA GLU A 180 -22.99 8.20 3.82
C GLU A 180 -22.56 9.58 4.39
N ILE A 181 -21.40 9.65 5.05
CA ILE A 181 -20.82 10.91 5.53
C ILE A 181 -20.45 11.83 4.35
N ALA A 182 -19.80 11.29 3.34
CA ALA A 182 -19.41 12.06 2.16
C ALA A 182 -20.63 12.62 1.41
N ASP A 183 -21.67 11.80 1.23
CA ASP A 183 -22.92 12.20 0.57
C ASP A 183 -23.66 13.35 1.32
N LYS A 184 -23.63 13.34 2.67
CA LYS A 184 -24.25 14.40 3.49
C LYS A 184 -23.69 15.80 3.21
N ILE A 185 -22.42 15.88 2.81
CA ILE A 185 -21.73 17.15 2.57
C ILE A 185 -21.40 17.39 1.08
N GLY A 186 -21.78 16.45 0.20
CA GLY A 186 -21.48 16.51 -1.24
C GLY A 186 -20.01 16.33 -1.58
N ALA A 187 -19.25 15.60 -0.76
CA ALA A 187 -17.82 15.35 -0.97
C ALA A 187 -17.58 14.15 -1.89
N ILE A 188 -16.48 14.19 -2.64
CA ILE A 188 -15.96 13.00 -3.32
C ILE A 188 -15.39 12.04 -2.27
N PHE A 189 -15.77 10.78 -2.33
CA PHE A 189 -15.20 9.72 -1.50
C PHE A 189 -14.13 8.96 -2.28
N LEU A 190 -12.88 9.10 -1.86
CA LEU A 190 -11.71 8.37 -2.36
C LEU A 190 -11.31 7.28 -1.38
N VAL A 191 -11.06 6.07 -1.87
CA VAL A 191 -10.43 5.02 -1.07
C VAL A 191 -9.05 4.70 -1.64
N ASP A 192 -8.02 4.86 -0.82
CA ASP A 192 -6.69 4.32 -1.09
C ASP A 192 -6.59 2.92 -0.46
N MET A 193 -6.82 1.89 -1.29
CA MET A 193 -6.79 0.49 -0.86
C MET A 193 -5.41 -0.16 -1.00
N ALA A 194 -4.34 0.62 -1.16
CA ALA A 194 -3.01 0.13 -1.52
C ALA A 194 -2.52 -1.02 -0.63
N HIS A 195 -2.69 -0.92 0.70
CA HIS A 195 -2.22 -1.95 1.62
C HIS A 195 -2.99 -3.26 1.50
N PRO A 196 -4.33 -3.30 1.63
CA PRO A 196 -5.11 -4.54 1.56
C PRO A 196 -5.51 -4.98 0.14
N ALA A 197 -5.07 -4.31 -0.93
CA ALA A 197 -5.57 -4.52 -2.29
C ALA A 197 -5.55 -6.00 -2.74
N GLY A 198 -4.51 -6.76 -2.40
CA GLY A 198 -4.44 -8.19 -2.72
C GLY A 198 -5.47 -9.02 -1.96
N LEU A 199 -5.77 -8.68 -0.70
CA LEU A 199 -6.79 -9.36 0.08
C LEU A 199 -8.21 -9.03 -0.41
N ILE A 200 -8.42 -7.78 -0.85
CA ILE A 200 -9.67 -7.35 -1.50
C ILE A 200 -9.85 -8.08 -2.83
N ALA A 201 -8.81 -8.16 -3.66
CA ALA A 201 -8.81 -8.89 -4.93
C ALA A 201 -9.14 -10.38 -4.73
N ALA A 202 -8.65 -10.98 -3.65
CA ALA A 202 -8.93 -12.36 -3.26
C ALA A 202 -10.35 -12.57 -2.69
N GLY A 203 -11.14 -11.50 -2.52
CA GLY A 203 -12.49 -11.56 -1.91
C GLY A 203 -12.48 -11.84 -0.41
N LEU A 204 -11.39 -11.49 0.29
CA LEU A 204 -11.19 -11.74 1.72
C LEU A 204 -11.44 -10.53 2.60
N LEU A 205 -11.62 -9.35 2.01
CA LEU A 205 -12.00 -8.09 2.63
C LEU A 205 -13.02 -7.38 1.75
N GLU A 206 -13.77 -6.46 2.33
CA GLU A 206 -14.79 -5.70 1.61
C GLU A 206 -14.18 -4.87 0.47
N ASN A 207 -14.85 -4.91 -0.69
CA ASN A 207 -14.37 -4.22 -1.89
C ASN A 207 -14.90 -2.76 -1.93
N PRO A 208 -14.00 -1.74 -1.80
CA PRO A 208 -14.40 -0.34 -1.77
C PRO A 208 -14.98 0.18 -3.10
N VAL A 209 -14.72 -0.49 -4.22
CA VAL A 209 -15.23 -0.09 -5.54
C VAL A 209 -16.76 0.00 -5.57
N LYS A 210 -17.44 -0.72 -4.68
CA LYS A 210 -18.92 -0.66 -4.53
C LYS A 210 -19.42 0.62 -3.87
N TYR A 211 -18.59 1.30 -3.09
CA TYR A 211 -18.99 2.43 -2.24
C TYR A 211 -18.31 3.73 -2.62
N ALA A 212 -17.04 3.67 -2.97
CA ALA A 212 -16.25 4.85 -3.28
C ALA A 212 -16.62 5.44 -4.63
N HIS A 213 -16.46 6.76 -4.77
CA HIS A 213 -16.52 7.42 -6.07
C HIS A 213 -15.27 7.07 -6.89
N ILE A 214 -14.10 7.07 -6.25
CA ILE A 214 -12.81 6.79 -6.87
C ILE A 214 -12.02 5.90 -5.90
N VAL A 215 -11.27 4.96 -6.46
CA VAL A 215 -10.37 4.07 -5.70
C VAL A 215 -8.98 4.17 -6.29
N THR A 216 -7.97 4.30 -5.44
CA THR A 216 -6.56 4.21 -5.82
C THR A 216 -5.91 3.00 -5.17
N SER A 217 -4.85 2.50 -5.78
CA SER A 217 -4.03 1.46 -5.19
C SER A 217 -2.59 1.53 -5.68
N THR A 218 -1.69 0.93 -4.92
CA THR A 218 -0.41 0.43 -5.43
C THR A 218 -0.59 -0.97 -6.00
N THR A 219 0.39 -1.44 -6.76
CA THR A 219 0.37 -2.79 -7.36
C THR A 219 1.33 -3.77 -6.70
N HIS A 220 2.19 -3.32 -5.77
CA HIS A 220 3.37 -4.05 -5.28
C HIS A 220 3.33 -4.53 -3.82
N LYS A 221 2.21 -4.32 -3.10
CA LYS A 221 2.08 -4.75 -1.69
C LYS A 221 1.43 -6.14 -1.61
N THR A 222 0.28 -6.27 -0.99
CA THR A 222 -0.47 -7.53 -0.97
C THR A 222 -0.87 -8.01 -2.37
N LEU A 223 -1.01 -7.11 -3.33
CA LEU A 223 -1.33 -7.46 -4.73
C LEU A 223 -0.16 -8.13 -5.48
N ARG A 224 1.04 -8.10 -4.92
CA ARG A 224 2.23 -8.86 -5.36
C ARG A 224 2.66 -8.60 -6.81
N GLY A 225 2.47 -7.37 -7.29
CA GLY A 225 2.90 -6.94 -8.63
C GLY A 225 4.12 -6.02 -8.63
N PRO A 226 4.46 -5.43 -9.78
CA PRO A 226 5.54 -4.45 -9.89
C PRO A 226 5.20 -3.17 -9.10
N ARG A 227 6.22 -2.39 -8.75
CA ARG A 227 6.00 -1.06 -8.18
C ARG A 227 5.28 -0.16 -9.18
N GLY A 228 4.12 0.34 -8.79
CA GLY A 228 3.25 1.15 -9.62
C GLY A 228 1.98 1.53 -8.88
N GLY A 229 1.11 2.30 -9.56
CA GLY A 229 -0.21 2.69 -9.06
C GLY A 229 -1.31 2.45 -10.10
N VAL A 230 -2.55 2.47 -9.64
CA VAL A 230 -3.77 2.40 -10.47
C VAL A 230 -4.85 3.30 -9.90
N ILE A 231 -5.77 3.74 -10.75
CA ILE A 231 -7.00 4.45 -10.37
C ILE A 231 -8.17 3.66 -10.94
N LEU A 232 -9.22 3.47 -10.14
CA LEU A 232 -10.40 2.68 -10.48
C LEU A 232 -11.67 3.46 -10.17
N MET A 233 -12.74 3.19 -10.91
CA MET A 233 -14.11 3.58 -10.55
C MET A 233 -15.06 2.41 -10.78
N GLY A 234 -15.97 2.19 -9.81
CA GLY A 234 -17.03 1.19 -9.93
C GLY A 234 -18.07 1.58 -10.97
N LYS A 235 -18.31 2.88 -11.10
CA LYS A 235 -19.18 3.48 -12.11
C LYS A 235 -18.60 4.83 -12.51
N ASP A 236 -18.55 5.10 -13.82
CA ASP A 236 -18.18 6.44 -14.31
C ASP A 236 -19.37 7.40 -14.15
N PHE A 237 -19.10 8.68 -13.87
CA PHE A 237 -20.11 9.68 -13.58
C PHE A 237 -19.74 11.05 -14.16
N ASP A 238 -20.73 11.91 -14.28
CA ASP A 238 -20.52 13.28 -14.72
C ASP A 238 -19.79 14.07 -13.62
N ASN A 239 -18.78 14.85 -14.01
CA ASN A 239 -18.07 15.62 -13.01
C ASN A 239 -19.01 16.63 -12.31
N PRO A 240 -18.95 16.75 -10.98
CA PRO A 240 -19.88 17.61 -10.23
C PRO A 240 -19.59 19.11 -10.35
N TRP A 241 -18.52 19.49 -11.03
CA TRP A 241 -18.09 20.89 -11.17
C TRP A 241 -18.53 21.54 -12.48
N GLY A 242 -19.33 20.84 -13.30
CA GLY A 242 -19.83 21.37 -14.59
C GLY A 242 -18.75 21.62 -15.63
N LYS A 243 -17.56 20.99 -15.51
CA LYS A 243 -16.51 21.09 -16.53
C LYS A 243 -16.98 20.44 -17.83
N THR A 244 -16.91 21.19 -18.95
CA THR A 244 -17.44 20.76 -20.27
C THR A 244 -16.33 20.47 -21.28
N THR A 245 -16.70 19.71 -22.32
CA THR A 245 -15.93 19.57 -23.55
C THR A 245 -16.02 20.86 -24.38
N PRO A 246 -15.19 21.04 -25.42
CA PRO A 246 -15.35 22.15 -26.36
C PRO A 246 -16.73 22.20 -27.05
N LYS A 247 -17.46 21.06 -27.07
CA LYS A 247 -18.82 20.98 -27.65
C LYS A 247 -19.91 21.30 -26.64
N GLY A 248 -19.56 21.66 -25.39
CA GLY A 248 -20.52 22.00 -24.33
C GLY A 248 -21.08 20.79 -23.55
N GLU A 249 -20.65 19.56 -23.82
CA GLU A 249 -21.08 18.37 -23.10
C GLU A 249 -20.34 18.26 -21.76
N ILE A 250 -21.02 17.84 -20.69
CA ILE A 250 -20.38 17.62 -19.38
C ILE A 250 -19.36 16.48 -19.51
N LYS A 251 -18.12 16.74 -19.09
CA LYS A 251 -17.06 15.72 -19.07
C LYS A 251 -17.36 14.64 -18.03
N LYS A 252 -17.12 13.39 -18.39
CA LYS A 252 -17.09 12.28 -17.43
C LYS A 252 -15.89 12.40 -16.48
N MET A 253 -16.02 11.83 -15.29
CA MET A 253 -14.96 11.84 -14.30
C MET A 253 -13.71 11.09 -14.80
N SER A 254 -13.90 10.01 -15.54
CA SER A 254 -12.82 9.28 -16.23
C SER A 254 -11.93 10.20 -17.08
N ALA A 255 -12.54 11.08 -17.86
CA ALA A 255 -11.78 12.01 -18.72
C ALA A 255 -10.98 13.05 -17.90
N LEU A 256 -11.48 13.46 -16.74
CA LEU A 256 -10.75 14.36 -15.84
C LEU A 256 -9.58 13.62 -15.16
N LEU A 257 -9.77 12.38 -14.73
CA LEU A 257 -8.74 11.55 -14.13
C LEU A 257 -7.63 11.20 -15.14
N ASP A 258 -8.00 10.82 -16.37
CA ASP A 258 -7.03 10.58 -17.43
C ASP A 258 -6.19 11.83 -17.70
N SER A 259 -6.85 12.99 -17.84
CA SER A 259 -6.15 14.27 -18.05
C SER A 259 -5.27 14.66 -16.86
N ALA A 260 -5.65 14.32 -15.63
CA ALA A 260 -4.86 14.57 -14.43
C ALA A 260 -3.64 13.66 -14.34
N VAL A 261 -3.74 12.40 -14.80
CA VAL A 261 -2.58 11.50 -14.91
C VAL A 261 -1.66 11.99 -16.02
N PHE A 262 -2.15 12.07 -17.25
CA PHE A 262 -1.41 12.57 -18.40
C PHE A 262 -2.24 13.62 -19.15
N PRO A 263 -1.73 14.83 -19.36
CA PRO A 263 -0.38 15.34 -19.05
C PRO A 263 -0.24 15.98 -17.66
N GLY A 264 -1.23 15.85 -16.77
CA GLY A 264 -1.30 16.61 -15.52
C GLY A 264 -0.15 16.35 -14.53
N VAL A 265 0.14 15.09 -14.24
CA VAL A 265 1.13 14.67 -13.22
C VAL A 265 2.32 13.95 -13.84
N GLN A 266 2.13 13.31 -15.00
CA GLN A 266 3.11 12.45 -15.67
C GLN A 266 3.25 12.82 -17.15
N GLY A 267 4.40 12.41 -17.76
CA GLY A 267 4.63 12.31 -19.19
C GLY A 267 4.40 10.88 -19.69
N GLY A 268 5.37 10.33 -20.44
CA GLY A 268 5.28 8.99 -21.00
C GLY A 268 5.07 7.90 -19.95
N PRO A 269 4.16 6.95 -20.19
CA PRO A 269 3.93 5.83 -19.29
C PRO A 269 5.10 4.84 -19.32
N LEU A 270 5.26 4.06 -18.25
CA LEU A 270 6.26 3.02 -18.13
C LEU A 270 5.70 1.70 -18.68
N GLU A 271 5.82 1.47 -19.98
CA GLU A 271 5.17 0.36 -20.67
C GLU A 271 5.63 -1.02 -20.17
N HIS A 272 6.90 -1.16 -19.77
CA HIS A 272 7.41 -2.38 -19.13
C HIS A 272 6.77 -2.63 -17.75
N VAL A 273 6.47 -1.58 -16.99
CA VAL A 273 5.74 -1.69 -15.73
C VAL A 273 4.28 -2.04 -15.97
N ILE A 274 3.64 -1.45 -16.99
CA ILE A 274 2.26 -1.76 -17.36
C ILE A 274 2.14 -3.22 -17.81
N ALA A 275 3.09 -3.72 -18.61
CA ALA A 275 3.15 -5.12 -18.98
C ALA A 275 3.30 -6.03 -17.74
N ALA A 276 4.16 -5.67 -16.80
CA ALA A 276 4.32 -6.39 -15.55
C ALA A 276 3.07 -6.33 -14.66
N LYS A 277 2.33 -5.19 -14.64
CA LYS A 277 1.01 -5.10 -14.01
C LYS A 277 0.02 -6.09 -14.64
N ALA A 278 0.00 -6.19 -15.99
CA ALA A 278 -0.87 -7.13 -16.67
C ALA A 278 -0.58 -8.58 -16.27
N VAL A 279 0.69 -8.95 -16.09
CA VAL A 279 1.09 -10.27 -15.56
C VAL A 279 0.57 -10.46 -14.13
N ALA A 280 0.87 -9.54 -13.24
CA ALA A 280 0.47 -9.63 -11.84
C ALA A 280 -1.07 -9.70 -11.66
N PHE A 281 -1.83 -8.96 -12.46
CA PHE A 281 -3.29 -9.00 -12.42
C PHE A 281 -3.84 -10.34 -12.92
N TYR A 282 -3.18 -10.96 -13.91
CA TYR A 282 -3.51 -12.32 -14.32
C TYR A 282 -3.27 -13.33 -13.21
N GLU A 283 -2.12 -13.23 -12.52
CA GLU A 283 -1.82 -14.09 -11.37
C GLU A 283 -2.86 -13.89 -10.25
N ALA A 284 -3.25 -12.64 -9.97
CA ALA A 284 -4.24 -12.32 -8.95
C ALA A 284 -5.66 -12.84 -9.27
N LEU A 285 -5.98 -13.09 -10.53
CA LEU A 285 -7.23 -13.72 -10.97
C LEU A 285 -7.24 -15.26 -10.78
N GLN A 286 -6.10 -15.89 -10.47
CA GLN A 286 -6.02 -17.33 -10.31
C GLN A 286 -6.48 -17.78 -8.92
N PRO A 287 -7.05 -19.00 -8.78
CA PRO A 287 -7.46 -19.56 -7.49
C PRO A 287 -6.32 -19.60 -6.45
N SER A 288 -5.10 -19.86 -6.87
CA SER A 288 -3.90 -19.87 -6.00
C SER A 288 -3.62 -18.54 -5.31
N PHE A 289 -4.05 -17.43 -5.90
CA PHE A 289 -3.91 -16.12 -5.27
C PHE A 289 -4.84 -15.95 -4.05
N LYS A 290 -6.04 -16.56 -4.10
CA LYS A 290 -6.93 -16.61 -2.94
C LYS A 290 -6.34 -17.45 -1.81
N GLU A 291 -5.69 -18.57 -2.12
CA GLU A 291 -4.98 -19.40 -1.15
C GLU A 291 -3.84 -18.61 -0.48
N TYR A 292 -3.05 -17.89 -1.28
CA TYR A 292 -2.03 -16.97 -0.77
C TYR A 292 -2.63 -15.92 0.18
N GLY A 293 -3.70 -15.25 -0.21
CA GLY A 293 -4.37 -14.24 0.61
C GLY A 293 -4.90 -14.80 1.94
N LEU A 294 -5.49 -16.00 1.92
CA LEU A 294 -5.92 -16.71 3.13
C LEU A 294 -4.74 -17.01 4.06
N GLN A 295 -3.61 -17.45 3.50
CA GLN A 295 -2.41 -17.73 4.28
C GLN A 295 -1.81 -16.44 4.86
N VAL A 296 -1.81 -15.33 4.13
CA VAL A 296 -1.39 -14.01 4.64
C VAL A 296 -2.19 -13.64 5.90
N LYS A 297 -3.51 -13.78 5.87
CA LYS A 297 -4.38 -13.47 7.03
C LYS A 297 -4.11 -14.41 8.21
N LYS A 298 -3.97 -15.72 7.97
CA LYS A 298 -3.64 -16.69 9.02
C LYS A 298 -2.30 -16.38 9.69
N ASN A 299 -1.28 -16.09 8.90
CA ASN A 299 0.03 -15.70 9.40
C ASN A 299 -0.05 -14.42 10.22
N ALA A 300 -0.79 -13.41 9.75
CA ALA A 300 -0.94 -12.13 10.47
C ALA A 300 -1.67 -12.32 11.82
N GLN A 301 -2.74 -13.09 11.85
CA GLN A 301 -3.47 -13.40 13.09
C GLN A 301 -2.58 -14.14 14.09
N ALA A 302 -1.92 -15.21 13.64
CA ALA A 302 -1.02 -16.01 14.51
C ALA A 302 0.16 -15.18 15.05
N MET A 303 0.72 -14.28 14.22
CA MET A 303 1.79 -13.37 14.62
C MET A 303 1.30 -12.34 15.65
N ALA A 304 0.13 -11.74 15.44
CA ALA A 304 -0.47 -10.79 16.39
C ALA A 304 -0.72 -11.45 17.75
N GLU A 305 -1.29 -12.66 17.76
CA GLU A 305 -1.50 -13.44 18.98
C GLU A 305 -0.19 -13.78 19.69
N ALA A 306 0.86 -14.13 18.93
CA ALA A 306 2.19 -14.42 19.50
C ALA A 306 2.80 -13.18 20.18
N PHE A 307 2.63 -11.98 19.61
CA PHE A 307 3.03 -10.73 20.26
C PHE A 307 2.25 -10.47 21.55
N VAL A 308 0.92 -10.65 21.52
CA VAL A 308 0.07 -10.48 22.72
C VAL A 308 0.49 -11.44 23.83
N ARG A 309 0.69 -12.74 23.52
CA ARG A 309 1.16 -13.74 24.50
C ARG A 309 2.49 -13.37 25.16
N ARG A 310 3.35 -12.62 24.45
CA ARG A 310 4.64 -12.13 24.95
C ARG A 310 4.56 -10.77 25.65
N GLY A 311 3.34 -10.24 25.86
CA GLY A 311 3.11 -9.00 26.59
C GLY A 311 3.31 -7.72 25.78
N TYR A 312 3.34 -7.81 24.47
CA TYR A 312 3.34 -6.61 23.60
C TYR A 312 1.92 -6.06 23.43
N GLY A 313 1.81 -4.74 23.34
CA GLY A 313 0.61 -4.10 22.85
C GLY A 313 0.49 -4.30 21.32
N VAL A 314 -0.65 -4.79 20.85
CA VAL A 314 -1.01 -4.79 19.45
C VAL A 314 -2.13 -3.79 19.27
N VAL A 315 -1.86 -2.69 18.53
CA VAL A 315 -2.84 -1.61 18.33
C VAL A 315 -4.14 -2.18 17.76
N SER A 316 -5.27 -1.73 18.30
CA SER A 316 -6.61 -2.25 18.05
C SER A 316 -6.87 -3.72 18.50
N GLY A 317 -5.96 -4.31 19.27
CA GLY A 317 -6.11 -5.66 19.84
C GLY A 317 -5.93 -6.81 18.84
N GLY A 318 -5.34 -6.55 17.66
CA GLY A 318 -5.11 -7.58 16.62
C GLY A 318 -5.22 -7.04 15.20
N THR A 319 -5.44 -7.94 14.24
CA THR A 319 -5.51 -7.58 12.81
C THR A 319 -6.59 -8.35 12.06
N ASP A 320 -7.27 -7.69 11.13
CA ASP A 320 -8.20 -8.29 10.17
C ASP A 320 -7.55 -8.48 8.79
N ASN A 321 -6.35 -7.90 8.59
CA ASN A 321 -5.65 -7.89 7.31
C ASN A 321 -4.23 -8.49 7.38
N HIS A 322 -3.27 -7.93 6.68
CA HIS A 322 -1.89 -8.43 6.52
C HIS A 322 -0.88 -7.77 7.44
N CYS A 323 -1.24 -6.70 8.12
CA CYS A 323 -0.30 -5.93 8.94
C CYS A 323 -0.80 -5.72 10.36
N MET A 324 0.13 -5.41 11.25
CA MET A 324 -0.14 -5.02 12.62
C MET A 324 0.87 -3.98 13.08
N LEU A 325 0.44 -3.15 14.01
CA LEU A 325 1.26 -2.14 14.66
C LEU A 325 1.52 -2.58 16.10
N ILE A 326 2.78 -2.80 16.42
CA ILE A 326 3.24 -3.27 17.75
C ILE A 326 3.64 -2.06 18.57
N ASP A 327 2.96 -1.86 19.68
CA ASP A 327 3.27 -0.85 20.69
C ASP A 327 4.29 -1.40 21.69
N LEU A 328 5.46 -0.77 21.77
CA LEU A 328 6.55 -1.20 22.63
C LEU A 328 6.41 -0.66 24.06
N ARG A 329 5.60 0.40 24.27
CA ARG A 329 5.53 1.15 25.53
C ARG A 329 5.15 0.28 26.74
N GLY A 330 4.26 -0.68 26.52
CA GLY A 330 3.77 -1.54 27.63
C GLY A 330 4.81 -2.51 28.15
N LYS A 331 5.67 -3.05 27.28
CA LYS A 331 6.68 -4.06 27.64
C LYS A 331 8.06 -3.46 27.83
N PHE A 332 8.44 -2.51 27.01
CA PHE A 332 9.76 -1.87 27.01
C PHE A 332 9.59 -0.33 26.98
N PRO A 333 9.26 0.31 28.12
CA PRO A 333 8.94 1.75 28.15
C PRO A 333 10.04 2.65 27.58
N GLU A 334 11.31 2.27 27.75
CA GLU A 334 12.46 3.05 27.30
C GLU A 334 12.86 2.75 25.84
N LEU A 335 12.41 1.63 25.27
CA LEU A 335 12.77 1.22 23.92
C LEU A 335 12.02 2.06 22.89
N THR A 336 12.78 2.72 21.99
CA THR A 336 12.18 3.45 20.87
C THR A 336 12.04 2.55 19.65
N GLY A 337 11.08 2.86 18.77
CA GLY A 337 10.95 2.18 17.49
C GLY A 337 12.22 2.25 16.64
N LYS A 338 12.97 3.37 16.74
CA LYS A 338 14.25 3.55 16.05
C LYS A 338 15.32 2.55 16.52
N VAL A 339 15.46 2.32 17.81
CA VAL A 339 16.41 1.35 18.36
C VAL A 339 15.97 -0.07 18.01
N ALA A 340 14.66 -0.36 18.16
CA ALA A 340 14.08 -1.65 17.80
C ALA A 340 14.31 -2.00 16.32
N GLU A 341 14.01 -1.08 15.39
CA GLU A 341 14.26 -1.24 13.95
C GLU A 341 15.73 -1.56 13.67
N LYS A 342 16.66 -0.76 14.23
CA LYS A 342 18.10 -0.94 14.02
C LYS A 342 18.59 -2.32 14.51
N ALA A 343 18.17 -2.73 15.69
CA ALA A 343 18.57 -4.03 16.28
C ALA A 343 18.01 -5.22 15.47
N LEU A 344 16.74 -5.15 15.06
CA LEU A 344 16.10 -6.20 14.26
C LEU A 344 16.72 -6.32 12.87
N VAL A 345 16.98 -5.19 12.19
CA VAL A 345 17.66 -5.19 10.89
C VAL A 345 19.06 -5.79 11.00
N ALA A 346 19.78 -5.52 12.10
CA ALA A 346 21.08 -6.13 12.37
C ALA A 346 21.00 -7.65 12.60
N ALA A 347 19.83 -8.18 12.93
CA ALA A 347 19.55 -9.62 13.06
C ALA A 347 18.92 -10.22 11.80
N ASP A 348 18.95 -9.53 10.65
CA ASP A 348 18.32 -9.91 9.39
C ASP A 348 16.77 -10.07 9.50
N ILE A 349 16.14 -9.32 10.40
CA ILE A 349 14.67 -9.21 10.51
C ILE A 349 14.29 -7.79 10.11
N THR A 350 13.74 -7.61 8.92
CA THR A 350 13.43 -6.29 8.37
C THR A 350 12.03 -5.84 8.78
N VAL A 351 11.97 -4.74 9.51
CA VAL A 351 10.74 -4.06 9.94
C VAL A 351 10.91 -2.55 9.73
N ASN A 352 9.85 -1.76 9.94
CA ASN A 352 10.00 -0.31 10.05
C ASN A 352 9.51 0.20 11.41
N LYS A 353 10.21 1.21 11.94
CA LYS A 353 9.69 1.99 13.06
C LYS A 353 8.40 2.70 12.64
N ASN A 354 7.46 2.83 13.55
CA ASN A 354 6.18 3.47 13.29
C ASN A 354 5.67 4.17 14.54
N MET A 355 5.08 5.36 14.36
CA MET A 355 4.32 5.97 15.45
C MET A 355 3.14 5.08 15.82
N VAL A 356 2.83 5.00 17.09
CA VAL A 356 1.58 4.42 17.58
C VAL A 356 0.57 5.55 17.79
N PRO A 357 -0.74 5.31 17.69
CA PRO A 357 -1.72 6.34 18.00
C PRO A 357 -1.44 6.98 19.36
N PHE A 358 -1.58 8.32 19.43
CA PHE A 358 -1.30 9.10 20.64
C PHE A 358 0.15 8.92 21.16
N ASP A 359 1.10 8.77 20.24
CA ASP A 359 2.52 8.65 20.56
C ASP A 359 3.06 9.98 21.08
N SER A 360 3.71 9.97 22.24
CA SER A 360 4.38 11.14 22.81
C SER A 360 5.76 11.39 22.22
N ARG A 361 6.33 10.40 21.50
CA ARG A 361 7.63 10.52 20.83
C ARG A 361 7.48 11.08 19.44
N SER A 362 8.54 11.73 18.95
CA SER A 362 8.58 12.26 17.58
C SER A 362 8.57 11.14 16.53
N ALA A 363 8.19 11.49 15.30
CA ALA A 363 8.24 10.57 14.15
C ALA A 363 9.64 10.01 13.84
N PHE A 364 10.71 10.65 14.35
CA PHE A 364 12.10 10.18 14.19
C PHE A 364 12.47 9.09 15.20
N GLN A 365 11.80 9.02 16.34
CA GLN A 365 12.04 8.04 17.40
C GLN A 365 10.99 6.94 17.42
N THR A 366 9.72 7.32 17.45
CA THR A 366 8.51 6.48 17.54
C THR A 366 8.48 5.55 18.76
N SER A 367 7.33 5.02 19.09
CA SER A 367 7.14 4.05 20.19
C SER A 367 6.71 2.66 19.70
N GLY A 368 6.68 2.45 18.41
CA GLY A 368 6.26 1.18 17.82
C GLY A 368 7.06 0.75 16.61
N ILE A 369 6.78 -0.46 16.20
CA ILE A 369 7.20 -1.05 14.93
C ILE A 369 5.97 -1.56 14.17
N ARG A 370 5.98 -1.43 12.85
CA ARG A 370 4.97 -2.03 11.98
C ARG A 370 5.54 -3.31 11.38
N VAL A 371 4.75 -4.38 11.42
CA VAL A 371 5.09 -5.67 10.80
C VAL A 371 3.95 -6.17 9.93
N GLY A 372 4.28 -6.97 8.93
CA GLY A 372 3.31 -7.58 8.02
C GLY A 372 3.80 -8.91 7.47
N THR A 373 2.89 -9.69 6.91
CA THR A 373 3.14 -11.08 6.54
C THR A 373 3.15 -11.40 5.04
N PRO A 374 2.93 -10.46 4.10
CA PRO A 374 2.85 -10.80 2.66
C PRO A 374 4.13 -11.44 2.14
N ALA A 375 5.29 -10.85 2.40
CA ALA A 375 6.58 -11.29 1.86
C ALA A 375 6.96 -12.70 2.35
N ILE A 376 6.86 -12.95 3.66
CA ILE A 376 7.17 -14.29 4.20
C ILE A 376 6.16 -15.35 3.74
N THR A 377 4.89 -14.96 3.53
CA THR A 377 3.86 -15.87 3.00
C THR A 377 4.17 -16.25 1.55
N THR A 378 4.62 -15.31 0.73
CA THR A 378 5.06 -15.58 -0.64
C THR A 378 6.22 -16.58 -0.68
N ARG A 379 7.08 -16.59 0.33
CA ARG A 379 8.16 -17.57 0.50
C ARG A 379 7.69 -18.94 0.99
N GLY A 380 6.40 -19.09 1.36
CA GLY A 380 5.84 -20.35 1.83
C GLY A 380 5.86 -20.55 3.34
N VAL A 381 6.24 -19.54 4.11
CA VAL A 381 6.16 -19.59 5.59
C VAL A 381 4.69 -19.60 6.02
N LYS A 382 4.34 -20.47 6.95
CA LYS A 382 2.97 -20.66 7.45
C LYS A 382 2.85 -20.27 8.92
N GLU A 383 1.60 -20.30 9.42
CA GLU A 383 1.22 -19.86 10.75
C GLU A 383 1.96 -20.59 11.90
N ASP A 384 2.37 -21.84 11.69
CA ASP A 384 3.14 -22.64 12.65
C ASP A 384 4.53 -22.04 12.97
N LYS A 385 5.07 -21.17 12.12
CA LYS A 385 6.34 -20.49 12.32
C LYS A 385 6.22 -19.13 13.01
N MET A 386 5.00 -18.57 13.13
CA MET A 386 4.83 -17.19 13.63
C MET A 386 5.27 -17.04 15.09
N GLU A 387 4.97 -18.03 15.95
CA GLU A 387 5.44 -18.04 17.34
C GLU A 387 6.98 -18.02 17.43
N TYR A 388 7.64 -18.80 16.58
CA TYR A 388 9.10 -18.84 16.54
C TYR A 388 9.69 -17.50 16.06
N ILE A 389 9.15 -16.93 14.98
CA ILE A 389 9.59 -15.61 14.46
C ILE A 389 9.44 -14.53 15.54
N VAL A 390 8.29 -14.48 16.22
CA VAL A 390 8.07 -13.50 17.30
C VAL A 390 9.01 -13.76 18.49
N SER A 391 9.39 -15.02 18.76
CA SER A 391 10.39 -15.33 19.77
C SER A 391 11.79 -14.79 19.44
N LEU A 392 12.18 -14.83 18.16
CA LEU A 392 13.43 -14.24 17.68
C LEU A 392 13.40 -12.70 17.82
N ILE A 393 12.28 -12.07 17.44
CA ILE A 393 12.05 -10.64 17.63
C ILE A 393 12.16 -10.27 19.12
N ASP A 394 11.49 -11.01 19.98
CA ASP A 394 11.48 -10.75 21.42
C ASP A 394 12.87 -10.85 22.07
N ARG A 395 13.68 -11.81 21.63
CA ARG A 395 15.08 -11.94 22.08
C ARG A 395 15.93 -10.73 21.72
N VAL A 396 15.82 -10.25 20.48
CA VAL A 396 16.53 -9.06 20.03
C VAL A 396 16.06 -7.82 20.78
N LEU A 397 14.75 -7.62 20.93
CA LEU A 397 14.19 -6.44 21.61
C LEU A 397 14.45 -6.44 23.13
N SER A 398 14.68 -7.62 23.75
CA SER A 398 15.06 -7.75 25.16
C SER A 398 16.53 -7.38 25.42
N ALA A 399 17.38 -7.40 24.37
CA ALA A 399 18.80 -7.08 24.47
C ALA A 399 19.28 -6.36 23.16
N PRO A 400 18.74 -5.17 22.86
CA PRO A 400 18.87 -4.55 21.53
C PRO A 400 20.29 -4.02 21.23
N GLU A 401 21.17 -3.96 22.24
CA GLU A 401 22.56 -3.54 22.11
C GLU A 401 23.55 -4.69 22.28
N ASP A 402 23.07 -5.91 22.58
CA ASP A 402 23.92 -7.09 22.75
C ASP A 402 24.24 -7.72 21.39
N GLU A 403 25.45 -7.46 20.89
CA GLU A 403 25.92 -7.96 19.61
C GLU A 403 25.97 -9.50 19.54
N ALA A 404 26.19 -10.19 20.67
CA ALA A 404 26.22 -11.65 20.70
C ALA A 404 24.81 -12.24 20.54
N VAL A 405 23.81 -11.63 21.18
CA VAL A 405 22.40 -12.02 21.00
C VAL A 405 21.94 -11.75 19.57
N ILE A 406 22.25 -10.57 19.03
CA ILE A 406 21.91 -10.20 17.64
C ILE A 406 22.55 -11.17 16.64
N ALA A 407 23.83 -11.50 16.80
CA ALA A 407 24.52 -12.42 15.92
C ALA A 407 23.96 -13.86 16.00
N ALA A 408 23.62 -14.32 17.21
CA ALA A 408 22.97 -15.63 17.39
C ALA A 408 21.61 -15.68 16.70
N VAL A 409 20.77 -14.67 16.89
CA VAL A 409 19.45 -14.59 16.24
C VAL A 409 19.61 -14.50 14.72
N ARG A 410 20.54 -13.71 14.21
CA ARG A 410 20.82 -13.64 12.75
C ARG A 410 21.12 -15.01 12.18
N LYS A 411 21.94 -15.80 12.86
CA LYS A 411 22.28 -17.16 12.41
C LYS A 411 21.01 -18.03 12.32
N GLU A 412 20.17 -18.01 13.34
CA GLU A 412 18.91 -18.77 13.37
C GLU A 412 17.94 -18.31 12.27
N VAL A 413 17.85 -16.99 12.01
CA VAL A 413 17.07 -16.41 10.91
C VAL A 413 17.55 -16.95 9.56
N ASN A 414 18.86 -16.91 9.31
CA ASN A 414 19.43 -17.36 8.04
C ASN A 414 19.26 -18.88 7.85
N GLU A 415 19.42 -19.67 8.91
CA GLU A 415 19.15 -21.11 8.89
C GLU A 415 17.68 -21.40 8.59
N MET A 416 16.74 -20.74 9.25
CA MET A 416 15.31 -20.87 8.98
C MET A 416 14.99 -20.52 7.53
N MET A 417 15.46 -19.37 7.05
CA MET A 417 15.09 -18.87 5.73
C MET A 417 15.72 -19.65 4.58
N SER A 418 16.77 -20.42 4.81
CA SER A 418 17.35 -21.33 3.82
C SER A 418 16.35 -22.42 3.35
N ALA A 419 15.35 -22.76 4.19
CA ALA A 419 14.28 -23.69 3.84
C ALA A 419 13.14 -23.05 2.99
N TYR A 420 13.18 -21.73 2.81
CA TYR A 420 12.15 -20.96 2.09
C TYR A 420 12.79 -20.09 0.98
N PRO A 421 13.40 -20.72 -0.05
CA PRO A 421 14.13 -19.99 -1.08
C PRO A 421 13.19 -19.10 -1.92
N ILE A 422 13.74 -17.98 -2.41
CA ILE A 422 13.18 -17.14 -3.47
C ILE A 422 14.19 -17.09 -4.63
N PHE A 423 13.76 -16.64 -5.81
CA PHE A 423 14.60 -16.59 -7.01
C PHE A 423 15.15 -17.99 -7.39
N ALA A 424 14.36 -19.03 -7.14
CA ALA A 424 14.75 -20.42 -7.39
C ALA A 424 14.33 -20.91 -8.80
N TRP A 425 14.02 -19.98 -9.71
CA TRP A 425 13.70 -20.21 -11.11
C TRP A 425 14.92 -20.13 -12.01
#